data_ae20d525bcbe4121fe2013e186317a73
#
_entry.id   ae20d525bcbe4121fe2013e186317a73
#
_cell.length_a   1.000
_cell.length_b   1.000
_cell.length_c   1.000
_cell.angle_alpha   90.00
_cell.angle_beta   90.00
_cell.angle_gamma   90.00
#
_symmetry.space_group_name_H-M   'P 1'
#
loop_
_entity.id
_entity.type
_entity.pdbx_description
1 polymer ?
#
loop_
_entity_poly.entity_id
_entity_poly.type
_entity_poly.pdbx_seq_one_letter_code
_entity_poly.pdbx_strand_id
1 'polypeptide(L)'
;DEFISKITAKLKLSKSKVSLDIALDNKTKIESGLEKIVLDSFLKAIELNTKNITTEALFLAAVSLKESELSDILSFYGLNVSDFKNTILREKLETKLGKKALKRKGEISVAKKEIRVNRAWTSRPTPELDKISEDLTELAKRKEIGFLVGHFEEYQALINILARVNRNNAILVGEEDVGKNTIVEHLALQILNDQVPEKLFDKRLVKIDLTQLFSNNKNSYDLQQNIKEIISEIELARNIILYFPDIHNLETSVIEGFNIFNGFLELFEGDFCPVIGASTLKLYRQIIETNQKFVDLFEKVEVSELTSQETIELLIYESYFLENNYKLTITYPALKKIVELAERYLHNKPLSRVSLDLLEEAVFEASQKKLKVLTTEEVIDLVFRKTKIPIGKIDIKEKETLLNLEEKIHQRLIDQEQAVKAVANALRQYRAGLTEEKGPIASFLFVGPTGVGKTELSKALAEIYFSSENNLIRFDMGQYQTLDSIVNFLGSADGQIAGELTEKIKNKPFSLVLFDEFEKANPKILDIFLP
;
A
#
# COMPACT_ATOMS: atom_id res chain seq x y z
N ASP A 1 44.92 15.31 0.41
CA ASP A 1 44.44 16.09 1.57
C ASP A 1 43.28 17.04 1.19
N GLU A 2 43.38 17.78 0.07
CA GLU A 2 42.29 18.67 -0.38
C GLU A 2 41.00 17.89 -0.77
N PHE A 3 41.13 16.71 -1.37
CA PHE A 3 40.02 15.81 -1.73
C PHE A 3 39.32 15.26 -0.47
N ILE A 4 40.07 14.80 0.52
CA ILE A 4 39.53 14.32 1.80
C ILE A 4 38.84 15.46 2.56
N SER A 5 39.43 16.66 2.53
CA SER A 5 38.86 17.88 3.13
C SER A 5 37.51 18.26 2.49
N LYS A 6 37.38 18.18 1.15
CA LYS A 6 36.12 18.44 0.43
C LYS A 6 35.04 17.40 0.74
N ILE A 7 35.41 16.12 0.86
CA ILE A 7 34.50 15.03 1.27
C ILE A 7 33.98 15.27 2.69
N THR A 8 34.89 15.57 3.64
CA THR A 8 34.55 15.79 5.06
C THR A 8 33.64 17.03 5.22
N ALA A 9 33.93 18.10 4.49
CA ALA A 9 33.13 19.33 4.52
C ALA A 9 31.71 19.12 3.95
N LYS A 10 31.54 18.33 2.88
CA LYS A 10 30.24 18.06 2.26
C LYS A 10 29.38 17.09 3.07
N LEU A 11 29.97 16.12 3.76
CA LEU A 11 29.25 15.08 4.49
C LEU A 11 28.93 15.45 5.95
N LYS A 12 29.42 16.61 6.49
CA LYS A 12 29.26 16.99 7.91
C LYS A 12 29.61 15.86 8.90
N LEU A 13 30.50 14.95 8.51
CA LEU A 13 30.91 13.84 9.35
C LEU A 13 31.79 14.34 10.48
N SER A 14 31.33 14.18 11.73
CA SER A 14 32.16 14.33 12.92
C SER A 14 33.34 13.36 12.83
N LYS A 15 34.50 13.78 13.36
CA LYS A 15 35.81 13.12 13.35
C LYS A 15 35.84 11.69 13.95
N SER A 16 35.09 10.74 13.43
CA SER A 16 35.29 9.33 13.75
C SER A 16 36.03 8.66 12.58
N LYS A 17 37.26 8.29 12.87
CA LYS A 17 38.27 7.63 12.04
C LYS A 17 37.69 6.76 10.92
N VAL A 18 37.63 7.32 9.72
CA VAL A 18 37.66 6.52 8.49
C VAL A 18 39.08 6.71 7.95
N SER A 19 39.97 5.76 8.19
CA SER A 19 41.27 5.71 7.53
C SER A 19 41.01 5.18 6.12
N LEU A 20 40.96 6.09 5.16
CA LEU A 20 41.07 5.72 3.73
C LEU A 20 42.58 5.64 3.43
N ASP A 21 43.17 4.47 3.58
CA ASP A 21 44.46 4.16 2.98
C ASP A 21 44.28 3.96 1.48
N ILE A 22 44.02 5.03 0.75
CA ILE A 22 44.16 5.05 -0.71
C ILE A 22 45.57 5.57 -0.97
N ALA A 23 46.49 4.66 -1.26
CA ALA A 23 47.79 5.00 -1.85
C ALA A 23 47.53 5.52 -3.28
N LEU A 24 47.20 6.78 -3.41
CA LEU A 24 47.13 7.49 -4.68
C LEU A 24 48.54 7.91 -5.07
N ASP A 25 49.09 7.26 -6.09
CA ASP A 25 50.33 7.70 -6.71
C ASP A 25 50.08 9.11 -7.31
N ASN A 26 50.92 10.09 -6.91
CA ASN A 26 50.76 11.53 -7.10
C ASN A 26 50.80 11.99 -8.57
N LYS A 27 50.60 11.15 -9.54
CA LYS A 27 50.72 11.48 -10.99
C LYS A 27 49.45 11.31 -11.84
N THR A 28 48.37 10.78 -11.31
CA THR A 28 47.10 10.67 -12.09
C THR A 28 46.19 11.82 -11.75
N LYS A 29 45.94 12.72 -12.72
CA LYS A 29 44.80 13.64 -12.66
C LYS A 29 43.54 12.79 -12.69
N ILE A 30 42.87 12.66 -11.57
CA ILE A 30 41.56 12.04 -11.49
C ILE A 30 40.61 12.90 -12.30
N GLU A 31 40.00 12.35 -13.34
CA GLU A 31 38.99 13.05 -14.12
C GLU A 31 37.82 13.45 -13.20
N SER A 32 37.22 14.62 -13.48
CA SER A 32 36.13 15.19 -12.66
C SER A 32 34.93 14.26 -12.49
N GLY A 33 34.74 13.30 -13.41
CA GLY A 33 33.72 12.25 -13.35
C GLY A 33 33.98 11.21 -12.26
N LEU A 34 35.24 10.80 -12.09
CA LEU A 34 35.64 9.83 -11.06
C LEU A 34 35.49 10.40 -9.64
N GLU A 35 35.78 11.68 -9.44
CA GLU A 35 35.54 12.35 -8.14
C GLU A 35 34.05 12.35 -7.77
N LYS A 36 33.17 12.60 -8.76
CA LYS A 36 31.71 12.54 -8.55
C LYS A 36 31.24 11.15 -8.20
N ILE A 37 31.71 10.10 -8.91
CA ILE A 37 31.37 8.72 -8.63
C ILE A 37 31.76 8.32 -7.20
N VAL A 38 32.97 8.66 -6.76
CA VAL A 38 33.42 8.34 -5.40
C VAL A 38 32.58 9.07 -4.36
N LEU A 39 32.26 10.34 -4.56
CA LEU A 39 31.41 11.13 -3.67
C LEU A 39 29.99 10.57 -3.57
N ASP A 40 29.37 10.25 -4.72
CA ASP A 40 28.03 9.69 -4.77
C ASP A 40 28.00 8.28 -4.20
N SER A 41 29.08 7.49 -4.32
CA SER A 41 29.16 6.16 -3.74
C SER A 41 29.05 6.15 -2.21
N PHE A 42 29.52 7.20 -1.52
CA PHE A 42 29.30 7.38 -0.09
C PHE A 42 27.82 7.60 0.24
N LEU A 43 27.13 8.43 -0.56
CA LEU A 43 25.70 8.66 -0.39
C LEU A 43 24.92 7.37 -0.65
N LYS A 44 25.28 6.64 -1.71
CA LYS A 44 24.67 5.34 -2.01
C LYS A 44 24.96 4.27 -0.94
N ALA A 45 26.12 4.26 -0.34
CA ALA A 45 26.44 3.38 0.77
C ALA A 45 25.58 3.67 2.02
N ILE A 46 25.30 4.95 2.29
CA ILE A 46 24.38 5.37 3.37
C ILE A 46 22.94 4.91 3.03
N GLU A 47 22.46 5.17 1.82
CA GLU A 47 21.14 4.71 1.35
C GLU A 47 20.97 3.19 1.44
N LEU A 48 22.03 2.44 1.15
CA LEU A 48 22.07 0.97 1.25
C LEU A 48 22.32 0.46 2.67
N ASN A 49 22.43 1.35 3.65
CA ASN A 49 22.73 1.04 5.06
C ASN A 49 23.98 0.14 5.23
N THR A 50 25.06 0.47 4.51
CA THR A 50 26.35 -0.23 4.59
C THR A 50 27.40 0.63 5.32
N LYS A 51 28.24 0.00 6.16
CA LYS A 51 29.32 0.68 6.90
C LYS A 51 30.48 1.10 6.00
N ASN A 52 30.67 0.44 4.87
CA ASN A 52 31.75 0.65 3.92
C ASN A 52 31.16 0.88 2.52
N ILE A 53 31.93 1.54 1.63
CA ILE A 53 31.60 1.61 0.22
C ILE A 53 31.75 0.21 -0.37
N THR A 54 30.66 -0.32 -0.87
CA THR A 54 30.63 -1.62 -1.54
C THR A 54 30.69 -1.44 -3.06
N THR A 55 30.97 -2.51 -3.79
CA THR A 55 30.97 -2.52 -5.27
C THR A 55 29.61 -2.12 -5.82
N GLU A 56 28.53 -2.48 -5.13
CA GLU A 56 27.15 -2.12 -5.48
C GLU A 56 26.92 -0.61 -5.31
N ALA A 57 27.44 -0.01 -4.23
CA ALA A 57 27.32 1.44 -4.02
C ALA A 57 28.11 2.22 -5.09
N LEU A 58 29.29 1.75 -5.48
CA LEU A 58 30.08 2.31 -6.57
C LEU A 58 29.36 2.18 -7.92
N PHE A 59 28.79 1.02 -8.19
CA PHE A 59 28.03 0.78 -9.42
C PHE A 59 26.80 1.69 -9.50
N LEU A 60 26.01 1.79 -8.42
CA LEU A 60 24.86 2.70 -8.37
C LEU A 60 25.26 4.17 -8.57
N ALA A 61 26.38 4.58 -8.00
CA ALA A 61 26.90 5.93 -8.21
C ALA A 61 27.30 6.18 -9.66
N ALA A 62 27.98 5.21 -10.31
CA ALA A 62 28.37 5.31 -11.72
C ALA A 62 27.16 5.39 -12.65
N VAL A 63 26.12 4.62 -12.38
CA VAL A 63 24.88 4.60 -13.17
C VAL A 63 24.03 5.84 -12.93
N SER A 64 24.15 6.48 -11.77
CA SER A 64 23.40 7.71 -11.41
C SER A 64 23.92 8.97 -12.13
N LEU A 65 25.08 8.91 -12.79
CA LEU A 65 25.61 10.03 -13.56
C LEU A 65 24.82 10.19 -14.88
N LYS A 66 24.12 11.31 -15.02
CA LYS A 66 23.22 11.61 -16.16
C LYS A 66 23.89 11.67 -17.54
N GLU A 67 25.20 11.74 -17.61
CA GLU A 67 25.99 11.88 -18.85
C GLU A 67 26.94 10.69 -19.05
N SER A 68 26.65 9.53 -18.49
CA SER A 68 27.49 8.34 -18.66
C SER A 68 26.97 7.43 -19.77
N GLU A 69 27.86 6.88 -20.59
CA GLU A 69 27.54 5.86 -21.61
C GLU A 69 26.75 4.68 -20.99
N LEU A 70 26.98 4.39 -19.69
CA LEU A 70 26.24 3.41 -18.93
C LEU A 70 24.75 3.79 -18.75
N SER A 71 24.45 5.08 -18.51
CA SER A 71 23.09 5.57 -18.40
C SER A 71 22.33 5.42 -19.72
N ASP A 72 23.01 5.68 -20.84
CA ASP A 72 22.43 5.56 -22.19
C ASP A 72 22.17 4.10 -22.56
N ILE A 73 23.11 3.21 -22.27
CA ILE A 73 22.94 1.77 -22.47
C ILE A 73 21.74 1.24 -21.66
N LEU A 74 21.62 1.67 -20.40
CA LEU A 74 20.54 1.20 -19.53
C LEU A 74 19.18 1.73 -19.97
N SER A 75 19.12 2.99 -20.41
CA SER A 75 17.89 3.57 -20.96
C SER A 75 17.44 2.87 -22.23
N PHE A 76 18.40 2.42 -23.07
CA PHE A 76 18.11 1.62 -24.26
C PHE A 76 17.44 0.27 -23.92
N TYR A 77 17.82 -0.35 -22.79
CA TYR A 77 17.18 -1.58 -22.29
C TYR A 77 15.95 -1.31 -21.38
N GLY A 78 15.52 -0.05 -21.21
CA GLY A 78 14.39 0.30 -20.37
C GLY A 78 14.64 0.14 -18.86
N LEU A 79 15.90 0.11 -18.44
CA LEU A 79 16.32 -0.08 -17.05
C LEU A 79 16.69 1.26 -16.40
N ASN A 80 16.17 1.53 -15.20
CA ASN A 80 16.45 2.73 -14.43
C ASN A 80 17.37 2.44 -13.22
N VAL A 81 18.01 3.48 -12.69
CA VAL A 81 18.84 3.38 -11.48
C VAL A 81 18.08 2.78 -10.30
N SER A 82 16.79 3.10 -10.18
CA SER A 82 15.90 2.52 -9.16
C SER A 82 15.76 1.00 -9.27
N ASP A 83 15.79 0.45 -10.48
CA ASP A 83 15.66 -0.99 -10.72
C ASP A 83 16.89 -1.75 -10.17
N PHE A 84 18.09 -1.16 -10.34
CA PHE A 84 19.32 -1.70 -9.74
C PHE A 84 19.36 -1.57 -8.24
N LYS A 85 18.92 -0.42 -7.69
CA LYS A 85 18.83 -0.21 -6.24
C LYS A 85 17.95 -1.30 -5.60
N ASN A 86 16.80 -1.56 -6.18
CA ASN A 86 15.85 -2.55 -5.69
C ASN A 86 16.39 -3.98 -5.81
N THR A 87 17.09 -4.30 -6.90
CA THR A 87 17.76 -5.60 -7.05
C THR A 87 18.83 -5.83 -5.96
N ILE A 88 19.63 -4.80 -5.66
CA ILE A 88 20.65 -4.85 -4.60
C ILE A 88 20.00 -4.98 -3.21
N LEU A 89 18.89 -4.25 -2.97
CA LEU A 89 18.13 -4.37 -1.72
C LEU A 89 17.56 -5.78 -1.57
N ARG A 90 17.04 -6.37 -2.64
CA ARG A 90 16.57 -7.76 -2.68
C ARG A 90 17.68 -8.73 -2.29
N GLU A 91 18.84 -8.67 -2.92
CA GLU A 91 20.00 -9.54 -2.61
C GLU A 91 20.46 -9.39 -1.16
N LYS A 92 20.44 -8.18 -0.62
CA LYS A 92 20.75 -7.94 0.80
C LYS A 92 19.69 -8.50 1.74
N LEU A 93 18.42 -8.41 1.39
CA LEU A 93 17.33 -9.04 2.14
C LEU A 93 17.46 -10.55 2.09
N GLU A 94 17.71 -11.14 0.92
CA GLU A 94 17.96 -12.58 0.74
C GLU A 94 19.16 -13.06 1.59
N THR A 95 20.26 -12.30 1.60
CA THR A 95 21.42 -12.63 2.45
C THR A 95 21.15 -12.48 3.93
N LYS A 96 20.38 -11.47 4.36
CA LYS A 96 19.98 -11.31 5.77
C LYS A 96 19.00 -12.39 6.22
N LEU A 97 18.03 -12.72 5.36
CA LEU A 97 17.01 -13.74 5.63
C LEU A 97 17.58 -15.16 5.50
N GLY A 98 18.43 -15.40 4.50
CA GLY A 98 19.14 -16.67 4.33
C GLY A 98 20.08 -16.98 5.50
N LYS A 99 20.81 -16.00 6.03
CA LYS A 99 21.60 -16.14 7.27
C LYS A 99 20.71 -16.41 8.50
N LYS A 100 19.50 -15.85 8.56
CA LYS A 100 18.52 -16.16 9.61
C LYS A 100 17.88 -17.54 9.44
N ALA A 101 17.61 -17.97 8.20
CA ALA A 101 17.05 -19.29 7.89
C ALA A 101 18.08 -20.44 8.07
N LEU A 102 19.35 -20.23 7.72
CA LEU A 102 20.44 -21.17 7.97
C LEU A 102 20.71 -21.34 9.49
N LYS A 103 20.58 -20.28 10.28
CA LYS A 103 20.59 -20.39 11.75
C LYS A 103 19.39 -21.19 12.32
N ARG A 104 18.32 -21.41 11.55
CA ARG A 104 17.18 -22.26 11.96
C ARG A 104 17.41 -23.75 11.78
N LYS A 105 18.36 -24.19 10.93
CA LYS A 105 18.60 -25.61 10.62
C LYS A 105 19.78 -26.26 11.33
N GLY A 106 20.62 -25.50 12.00
CA GLY A 106 21.76 -26.07 12.73
C GLY A 106 22.21 -25.12 13.84
N GLU A 107 22.24 -25.64 15.02
CA GLU A 107 22.71 -25.08 16.28
C GLU A 107 21.63 -24.53 17.20
N ILE A 108 21.12 -25.44 18.03
CA ILE A 108 20.99 -25.19 19.47
C ILE A 108 22.42 -24.93 19.98
N SER A 109 23.04 -23.82 19.64
CA SER A 109 24.17 -23.29 20.37
C SER A 109 23.62 -22.29 21.38
N VAL A 110 23.70 -22.67 22.64
CA VAL A 110 23.54 -21.82 23.81
C VAL A 110 24.57 -20.69 23.70
N ALA A 111 24.23 -19.65 22.91
CA ALA A 111 24.89 -18.37 23.06
C ALA A 111 24.47 -17.87 24.45
N LYS A 112 25.44 -17.73 25.36
CA LYS A 112 25.28 -16.99 26.62
C LYS A 112 24.76 -15.58 26.27
N LYS A 113 23.44 -15.43 26.17
CA LYS A 113 22.76 -14.17 26.26
C LYS A 113 23.01 -13.72 27.71
N GLU A 114 23.67 -12.58 27.92
CA GLU A 114 23.57 -11.91 29.21
C GLU A 114 22.08 -11.92 29.56
N ILE A 115 21.81 -12.54 30.71
CA ILE A 115 20.43 -12.63 31.24
C ILE A 115 20.09 -11.19 31.68
N ARG A 116 19.66 -10.35 30.75
CA ARG A 116 18.85 -9.19 31.11
C ARG A 116 17.53 -9.78 31.60
N VAL A 117 17.27 -9.58 32.88
CA VAL A 117 16.02 -9.99 33.51
C VAL A 117 14.90 -9.29 32.72
N ASN A 118 14.20 -10.06 31.89
CA ASN A 118 13.06 -9.54 31.15
C ASN A 118 11.99 -9.20 32.19
N ARG A 119 11.69 -7.90 32.37
CA ARG A 119 10.68 -7.43 33.34
C ARG A 119 9.28 -7.98 33.06
N ALA A 120 9.01 -8.45 31.83
CA ALA A 120 7.80 -9.20 31.53
C ALA A 120 7.60 -10.45 32.41
N TRP A 121 8.69 -11.01 32.97
CA TRP A 121 8.63 -12.12 33.92
C TRP A 121 8.29 -11.69 35.34
N THR A 122 8.36 -10.39 35.65
CA THR A 122 8.00 -9.82 36.96
C THR A 122 6.67 -9.12 36.95
N SER A 123 5.97 -9.08 35.79
CA SER A 123 4.65 -8.50 35.69
C SER A 123 3.61 -9.37 36.37
N ARG A 124 2.59 -8.75 36.96
CA ARG A 124 1.46 -9.45 37.52
C ARG A 124 0.66 -10.13 36.40
N PRO A 125 0.11 -11.33 36.65
CA PRO A 125 -0.75 -12.01 35.67
C PRO A 125 -2.02 -11.21 35.40
N THR A 126 -2.50 -11.27 34.17
CA THR A 126 -3.71 -10.59 33.70
C THR A 126 -4.70 -11.58 33.09
N PRO A 127 -5.26 -12.50 33.90
CA PRO A 127 -6.04 -13.64 33.39
C PRO A 127 -7.34 -13.21 32.70
N GLU A 128 -8.01 -12.15 33.15
CA GLU A 128 -9.25 -11.70 32.50
C GLU A 128 -8.95 -10.96 31.18
N LEU A 129 -7.90 -10.14 31.14
CA LEU A 129 -7.43 -9.52 29.90
C LEU A 129 -6.98 -10.58 28.87
N ASP A 130 -6.24 -11.60 29.31
CA ASP A 130 -5.70 -12.62 28.41
C ASP A 130 -6.81 -13.50 27.76
N LYS A 131 -8.01 -13.57 28.35
CA LYS A 131 -9.17 -14.27 27.77
C LYS A 131 -9.78 -13.56 26.55
N ILE A 132 -9.62 -12.26 26.47
CA ILE A 132 -10.25 -11.41 25.42
C ILE A 132 -9.24 -10.76 24.51
N SER A 133 -7.99 -11.18 24.54
CA SER A 133 -6.92 -10.49 23.86
C SER A 133 -5.86 -11.41 23.29
N GLU A 134 -5.11 -10.90 22.34
CA GLU A 134 -3.97 -11.52 21.69
C GLU A 134 -2.69 -10.73 22.00
N ASP A 135 -1.66 -11.39 22.53
CA ASP A 135 -0.38 -10.75 22.84
C ASP A 135 0.49 -10.65 21.58
N LEU A 136 0.54 -9.46 20.96
CA LEU A 136 1.35 -9.20 19.77
C LEU A 136 2.86 -9.28 20.07
N THR A 137 3.28 -9.00 21.31
CA THR A 137 4.69 -9.12 21.69
C THR A 137 5.13 -10.58 21.70
N GLU A 138 4.24 -11.49 22.11
CA GLU A 138 4.52 -12.94 22.06
C GLU A 138 4.53 -13.47 20.62
N LEU A 139 3.62 -12.98 19.74
CA LEU A 139 3.64 -13.31 18.31
C LEU A 139 4.94 -12.80 17.63
N ALA A 140 5.35 -11.59 17.94
CA ALA A 140 6.61 -11.04 17.42
C ALA A 140 7.83 -11.86 17.89
N LYS A 141 7.82 -12.38 19.13
CA LYS A 141 8.86 -13.27 19.65
C LYS A 141 8.92 -14.60 18.88
N ARG A 142 7.78 -15.12 18.45
CA ARG A 142 7.70 -16.30 17.57
C ARG A 142 8.10 -15.97 16.13
N LYS A 143 8.33 -14.69 15.78
CA LYS A 143 8.66 -14.19 14.44
C LYS A 143 7.52 -14.39 13.42
N GLU A 144 6.31 -14.35 13.88
CA GLU A 144 5.12 -14.46 13.05
C GLU A 144 4.73 -13.11 12.46
N ILE A 145 5.07 -12.01 13.16
CA ILE A 145 4.72 -10.63 12.80
C ILE A 145 5.90 -9.66 12.95
N GLY A 146 5.75 -8.43 12.49
CA GLY A 146 6.58 -7.27 12.87
C GLY A 146 7.46 -6.67 11.78
N PHE A 147 7.35 -7.10 10.54
CA PHE A 147 8.04 -6.44 9.44
C PHE A 147 7.23 -5.23 8.94
N LEU A 148 7.90 -4.10 8.70
CA LEU A 148 7.29 -2.88 8.18
C LEU A 148 8.03 -2.43 6.93
N VAL A 149 7.25 -2.13 5.88
CA VAL A 149 7.69 -1.42 4.68
C VAL A 149 6.90 -0.13 4.57
N GLY A 150 7.57 0.99 4.30
CA GLY A 150 6.93 2.29 4.33
C GLY A 150 6.41 2.66 5.73
N HIS A 151 5.51 3.63 5.81
CA HIS A 151 4.85 4.08 7.05
C HIS A 151 5.81 4.45 8.19
N PHE A 152 7.06 4.81 7.88
CA PHE A 152 8.03 5.15 8.92
C PHE A 152 7.69 6.46 9.63
N GLU A 153 7.09 7.41 8.93
CA GLU A 153 6.66 8.69 9.51
C GLU A 153 5.49 8.48 10.47
N GLU A 154 4.50 7.69 10.06
CA GLU A 154 3.35 7.32 10.89
C GLU A 154 3.77 6.51 12.11
N TYR A 155 4.72 5.58 11.93
CA TYR A 155 5.31 4.82 13.04
C TYR A 155 6.05 5.73 14.02
N GLN A 156 6.85 6.70 13.54
CA GLN A 156 7.53 7.66 14.41
C GLN A 156 6.53 8.57 15.15
N ALA A 157 5.47 9.02 14.47
CA ALA A 157 4.40 9.79 15.10
C ALA A 157 3.74 8.97 16.22
N LEU A 158 3.39 7.71 15.96
CA LEU A 158 2.82 6.80 16.96
C LEU A 158 3.72 6.66 18.19
N ILE A 159 5.01 6.37 18.01
CA ILE A 159 5.97 6.23 19.12
C ILE A 159 6.07 7.53 19.92
N ASN A 160 6.14 8.67 19.25
CA ASN A 160 6.25 9.97 19.90
C ASN A 160 5.03 10.27 20.78
N ILE A 161 3.83 9.86 20.37
CA ILE A 161 2.61 10.00 21.17
C ILE A 161 2.67 9.07 22.38
N LEU A 162 2.92 7.77 22.17
CA LEU A 162 2.93 6.76 23.24
C LEU A 162 4.01 7.01 24.31
N ALA A 163 5.10 7.66 23.94
CA ALA A 163 6.19 8.01 24.86
C ALA A 163 5.90 9.23 25.74
N ARG A 164 4.83 9.98 25.53
CA ARG A 164 4.46 11.15 26.35
C ARG A 164 4.05 10.77 27.76
N VAL A 165 4.16 11.71 28.69
CA VAL A 165 3.72 11.50 30.07
C VAL A 165 2.21 11.57 30.14
N ASN A 166 1.60 12.57 29.50
CA ASN A 166 0.17 12.81 29.46
C ASN A 166 -0.31 12.71 28.00
N ARG A 167 -1.57 12.35 27.79
CA ARG A 167 -2.18 12.20 26.46
C ARG A 167 -1.35 11.27 25.57
N ASN A 168 -1.11 10.05 26.07
CA ASN A 168 -0.30 9.03 25.42
C ASN A 168 -1.15 8.04 24.61
N ASN A 169 -2.41 8.37 24.29
CA ASN A 169 -3.27 7.56 23.45
C ASN A 169 -3.24 8.05 22.00
N ALA A 170 -3.17 7.12 21.06
CA ALA A 170 -3.13 7.40 19.63
C ALA A 170 -4.26 6.69 18.88
N ILE A 171 -4.73 7.28 17.80
CA ILE A 171 -5.64 6.62 16.88
C ILE A 171 -5.09 6.65 15.46
N LEU A 172 -4.90 5.47 14.86
CA LEU A 172 -4.49 5.29 13.47
C LEU A 172 -5.72 5.36 12.56
N VAL A 173 -5.76 6.33 11.66
CA VAL A 173 -6.90 6.56 10.77
C VAL A 173 -6.45 6.41 9.32
N GLY A 174 -7.07 5.52 8.57
CA GLY A 174 -6.76 5.27 7.16
C GLY A 174 -7.72 4.23 6.57
N GLU A 175 -7.69 4.05 5.27
CA GLU A 175 -8.54 3.07 4.58
C GLU A 175 -8.33 1.64 5.11
N GLU A 176 -9.26 0.75 4.81
CA GLU A 176 -9.10 -0.68 5.13
C GLU A 176 -7.84 -1.24 4.44
N ASP A 177 -7.16 -2.18 5.09
CA ASP A 177 -5.96 -2.86 4.57
C ASP A 177 -4.76 -1.95 4.18
N VAL A 178 -4.76 -0.68 4.61
CA VAL A 178 -3.65 0.26 4.31
C VAL A 178 -2.36 -0.02 5.09
N GLY A 179 -2.41 -0.89 6.10
CA GLY A 179 -1.23 -1.25 6.91
C GLY A 179 -1.27 -0.79 8.37
N LYS A 180 -2.41 -0.31 8.90
CA LYS A 180 -2.55 0.11 10.31
C LYS A 180 -2.11 -0.97 11.30
N ASN A 181 -2.53 -2.23 11.09
CA ASN A 181 -2.14 -3.35 11.93
C ASN A 181 -0.63 -3.62 11.84
N THR A 182 -0.05 -3.53 10.65
CA THR A 182 1.38 -3.75 10.42
C THR A 182 2.27 -2.76 11.18
N ILE A 183 1.83 -1.49 11.29
CA ILE A 183 2.52 -0.46 12.10
C ILE A 183 2.55 -0.89 13.57
N VAL A 184 1.43 -1.38 14.11
CA VAL A 184 1.32 -1.82 15.51
C VAL A 184 2.11 -3.12 15.76
N GLU A 185 2.07 -4.06 14.82
CA GLU A 185 2.87 -5.28 14.87
C GLU A 185 4.37 -4.99 14.81
N HIS A 186 4.78 -3.99 14.03
CA HIS A 186 6.15 -3.52 14.01
C HIS A 186 6.57 -2.94 15.36
N LEU A 187 5.70 -2.18 16.02
CA LEU A 187 5.96 -1.69 17.38
C LEU A 187 6.22 -2.83 18.35
N ALA A 188 5.45 -3.93 18.28
CA ALA A 188 5.68 -5.11 19.12
C ALA A 188 7.08 -5.71 18.90
N LEU A 189 7.53 -5.79 17.65
CA LEU A 189 8.88 -6.26 17.30
C LEU A 189 9.98 -5.31 17.82
N GLN A 190 9.76 -4.00 17.72
CA GLN A 190 10.72 -2.99 18.17
C GLN A 190 10.83 -2.96 19.71
N ILE A 191 9.73 -3.18 20.43
CA ILE A 191 9.74 -3.36 21.90
C ILE A 191 10.63 -4.56 22.27
N LEU A 192 10.49 -5.69 21.58
CA LEU A 192 11.33 -6.88 21.85
C LEU A 192 12.83 -6.66 21.56
N ASN A 193 13.13 -5.78 20.62
CA ASN A 193 14.51 -5.47 20.24
C ASN A 193 15.12 -4.33 21.05
N ASP A 194 14.40 -3.77 22.04
CA ASP A 194 14.78 -2.58 22.80
C ASP A 194 15.04 -1.34 21.90
N GLN A 195 14.34 -1.25 20.77
CA GLN A 195 14.48 -0.17 19.78
C GLN A 195 13.33 0.84 19.87
N VAL A 196 12.87 1.11 21.07
CA VAL A 196 11.83 2.08 21.43
C VAL A 196 12.35 3.00 22.53
N PRO A 197 11.70 4.15 22.82
CA PRO A 197 12.03 4.98 23.98
C PRO A 197 11.91 4.20 25.30
N GLU A 198 12.71 4.58 26.31
CA GLU A 198 12.80 3.89 27.61
C GLU A 198 11.44 3.66 28.28
N LYS A 199 10.47 4.58 28.09
CA LYS A 199 9.13 4.47 28.66
C LYS A 199 8.33 3.29 28.10
N LEU A 200 8.68 2.84 26.90
CA LEU A 200 8.04 1.72 26.20
C LEU A 200 8.84 0.40 26.34
N PHE A 201 9.97 0.41 27.04
CA PHE A 201 10.75 -0.81 27.30
C PHE A 201 9.93 -1.82 28.11
N ASP A 202 10.10 -3.09 27.82
CA ASP A 202 9.46 -4.23 28.50
C ASP A 202 7.92 -4.17 28.57
N LYS A 203 7.28 -3.34 27.71
CA LYS A 203 5.81 -3.32 27.60
C LYS A 203 5.33 -4.54 26.82
N ARG A 204 4.17 -5.04 27.22
CA ARG A 204 3.36 -6.00 26.46
C ARG A 204 2.39 -5.25 25.57
N LEU A 205 2.39 -5.51 24.28
CA LEU A 205 1.43 -4.95 23.34
C LEU A 205 0.31 -5.96 23.11
N VAL A 206 -0.88 -5.63 23.56
CA VAL A 206 -2.01 -6.55 23.64
C VAL A 206 -3.15 -6.05 22.77
N LYS A 207 -3.57 -6.87 21.81
CA LYS A 207 -4.68 -6.59 20.90
C LYS A 207 -5.99 -7.10 21.49
N ILE A 208 -6.96 -6.22 21.67
CA ILE A 208 -8.27 -6.57 22.22
C ILE A 208 -9.20 -7.13 21.14
N ASP A 209 -9.86 -8.23 21.45
CA ASP A 209 -10.94 -8.79 20.65
C ASP A 209 -12.29 -8.46 21.31
N LEU A 210 -12.95 -7.42 20.79
CA LEU A 210 -14.26 -6.99 21.29
C LEU A 210 -15.34 -8.07 21.11
N THR A 211 -15.20 -8.94 20.10
CA THR A 211 -16.16 -10.03 19.87
C THR A 211 -16.13 -11.03 21.01
N GLN A 212 -14.94 -11.36 21.53
CA GLN A 212 -14.79 -12.21 22.70
C GLN A 212 -15.31 -11.53 23.96
N LEU A 213 -15.06 -10.23 24.12
CA LEU A 213 -15.61 -9.47 25.25
C LEU A 213 -17.15 -9.54 25.27
N PHE A 214 -17.81 -9.43 24.13
CA PHE A 214 -19.28 -9.49 24.06
C PHE A 214 -19.82 -10.90 24.25
N SER A 215 -19.17 -11.91 23.67
CA SER A 215 -19.65 -13.29 23.76
C SER A 215 -19.52 -13.89 25.16
N ASN A 216 -18.56 -13.43 25.93
CA ASN A 216 -18.31 -13.90 27.30
C ASN A 216 -19.27 -13.32 28.34
N ASN A 217 -19.99 -12.23 28.00
CA ASN A 217 -20.87 -11.51 28.92
C ASN A 217 -22.32 -11.60 28.48
N LYS A 218 -23.22 -12.08 29.37
CA LYS A 218 -24.63 -12.33 29.04
C LYS A 218 -25.53 -11.11 29.20
N ASN A 219 -25.13 -10.16 30.01
CA ASN A 219 -25.91 -8.94 30.30
C ASN A 219 -24.98 -7.74 30.55
N SER A 220 -25.53 -6.54 30.65
CA SER A 220 -24.78 -5.30 30.85
C SER A 220 -24.05 -5.25 32.20
N TYR A 221 -24.58 -5.87 33.25
CA TYR A 221 -23.97 -5.90 34.59
C TYR A 221 -22.69 -6.75 34.57
N ASP A 222 -22.75 -7.97 34.02
CA ASP A 222 -21.58 -8.85 33.92
C ASP A 222 -20.48 -8.20 33.08
N LEU A 223 -20.85 -7.53 31.98
CA LEU A 223 -19.93 -6.78 31.14
C LEU A 223 -19.23 -5.65 31.90
N GLN A 224 -19.98 -4.85 32.68
CA GLN A 224 -19.40 -3.79 33.50
C GLN A 224 -18.43 -4.31 34.56
N GLN A 225 -18.76 -5.42 35.21
CA GLN A 225 -17.87 -6.07 36.19
C GLN A 225 -16.59 -6.57 35.52
N ASN A 226 -16.71 -7.25 34.40
CA ASN A 226 -15.57 -7.77 33.65
C ASN A 226 -14.64 -6.63 33.18
N ILE A 227 -15.19 -5.54 32.63
CA ILE A 227 -14.39 -4.36 32.23
C ILE A 227 -13.65 -3.78 33.45
N LYS A 228 -14.29 -3.66 34.61
CA LYS A 228 -13.64 -3.17 35.83
C LYS A 228 -12.52 -4.10 36.31
N GLU A 229 -12.71 -5.40 36.24
CA GLU A 229 -11.68 -6.40 36.59
C GLU A 229 -10.48 -6.27 35.64
N ILE A 230 -10.72 -6.16 34.32
CA ILE A 230 -9.68 -5.94 33.30
C ILE A 230 -8.92 -4.64 33.58
N ILE A 231 -9.59 -3.53 33.85
CA ILE A 231 -8.94 -2.23 34.17
C ILE A 231 -8.07 -2.37 35.42
N SER A 232 -8.56 -3.04 36.46
CA SER A 232 -7.81 -3.28 37.69
C SER A 232 -6.55 -4.12 37.43
N GLU A 233 -6.63 -5.17 36.61
CA GLU A 233 -5.48 -5.97 36.20
C GLU A 233 -4.43 -5.12 35.48
N ILE A 234 -4.86 -4.27 34.52
CA ILE A 234 -3.98 -3.40 33.74
C ILE A 234 -3.29 -2.38 34.64
N GLU A 235 -4.04 -1.75 35.57
CA GLU A 235 -3.50 -0.78 36.53
C GLU A 235 -2.43 -1.40 37.45
N LEU A 236 -2.67 -2.63 37.89
CA LEU A 236 -1.72 -3.37 38.71
C LEU A 236 -0.49 -3.82 37.94
N ALA A 237 -0.64 -4.20 36.66
CA ALA A 237 0.44 -4.68 35.82
C ALA A 237 1.38 -3.56 35.36
N ARG A 238 0.84 -2.40 34.97
CA ARG A 238 1.56 -1.17 34.51
C ARG A 238 2.52 -1.34 33.32
N ASN A 239 2.63 -2.53 32.75
CA ASN A 239 3.53 -2.83 31.64
C ASN A 239 2.78 -3.14 30.33
N ILE A 240 1.56 -2.68 30.18
CA ILE A 240 0.66 -3.00 29.05
C ILE A 240 0.52 -1.78 28.14
N ILE A 241 0.43 -2.04 26.84
CA ILE A 241 -0.08 -1.14 25.80
C ILE A 241 -1.26 -1.87 25.19
N LEU A 242 -2.43 -1.25 25.13
CA LEU A 242 -3.62 -1.83 24.52
C LEU A 242 -3.75 -1.40 23.06
N TYR A 243 -4.22 -2.33 22.23
CA TYR A 243 -4.55 -2.06 20.85
C TYR A 243 -5.99 -2.47 20.52
N PHE A 244 -6.78 -1.52 20.03
CA PHE A 244 -8.14 -1.72 19.56
C PHE A 244 -8.18 -1.55 18.04
N PRO A 245 -8.21 -2.63 17.24
CA PRO A 245 -8.16 -2.55 15.77
C PRO A 245 -9.39 -1.83 15.17
N ASP A 246 -10.53 -1.88 15.87
CA ASP A 246 -11.78 -1.23 15.46
C ASP A 246 -12.37 -0.41 16.61
N ILE A 247 -11.63 0.61 17.06
CA ILE A 247 -11.95 1.39 18.26
C ILE A 247 -13.32 2.08 18.18
N HIS A 248 -13.81 2.38 16.96
CA HIS A 248 -15.13 2.96 16.72
C HIS A 248 -16.27 2.07 17.23
N ASN A 249 -16.06 0.75 17.33
CA ASN A 249 -17.03 -0.19 17.86
C ASN A 249 -17.29 0.02 19.36
N LEU A 250 -16.39 0.64 20.09
CA LEU A 250 -16.61 0.98 21.49
C LEU A 250 -17.77 1.97 21.66
N GLU A 251 -17.91 2.92 20.72
CA GLU A 251 -18.96 3.93 20.76
C GLU A 251 -20.29 3.41 20.21
N THR A 252 -20.24 2.59 19.17
CA THR A 252 -21.46 2.06 18.54
C THR A 252 -22.09 0.90 19.28
N SER A 253 -21.32 0.20 20.11
CA SER A 253 -21.80 -0.97 20.84
C SER A 253 -22.46 -0.56 22.15
N VAL A 254 -23.78 -0.72 22.21
CA VAL A 254 -24.60 -0.48 23.41
C VAL A 254 -25.31 -1.76 23.78
N ILE A 255 -25.09 -2.25 25.00
CA ILE A 255 -25.75 -3.44 25.53
C ILE A 255 -26.65 -3.02 26.71
N GLU A 256 -27.95 -3.23 26.57
CA GLU A 256 -28.95 -2.87 27.59
C GLU A 256 -28.78 -1.42 28.13
N GLY A 257 -28.47 -0.47 27.24
CA GLY A 257 -28.27 0.94 27.59
C GLY A 257 -26.87 1.29 28.12
N PHE A 258 -25.96 0.33 28.24
CA PHE A 258 -24.57 0.57 28.63
C PHE A 258 -23.70 0.77 27.39
N ASN A 259 -23.09 1.95 27.27
CA ASN A 259 -22.11 2.26 26.24
C ASN A 259 -20.72 1.79 26.70
N ILE A 260 -20.04 1.00 25.86
CA ILE A 260 -18.77 0.36 26.21
C ILE A 260 -17.63 1.36 26.30
N PHE A 261 -17.63 2.40 25.47
CA PHE A 261 -16.65 3.49 25.56
C PHE A 261 -16.61 4.10 26.96
N ASN A 262 -17.81 4.34 27.56
CA ASN A 262 -17.89 4.85 28.93
C ASN A 262 -17.33 3.85 29.96
N GLY A 263 -17.41 2.55 29.69
CA GLY A 263 -16.81 1.52 30.53
C GLY A 263 -15.28 1.57 30.60
N PHE A 264 -14.64 1.94 29.49
CA PHE A 264 -13.20 2.10 29.40
C PHE A 264 -12.70 3.55 29.63
N LEU A 265 -13.59 4.48 29.93
CA LEU A 265 -13.23 5.90 30.04
C LEU A 265 -12.13 6.15 31.09
N GLU A 266 -12.24 5.52 32.27
CA GLU A 266 -11.25 5.59 33.35
C GLU A 266 -9.84 5.14 32.88
N LEU A 267 -9.77 4.12 32.03
CA LEU A 267 -8.53 3.65 31.44
C LEU A 267 -7.96 4.67 30.43
N PHE A 268 -8.81 5.28 29.61
CA PHE A 268 -8.39 6.24 28.59
C PHE A 268 -7.97 7.59 29.18
N GLU A 269 -8.58 8.00 30.29
CA GLU A 269 -8.20 9.21 31.05
C GLU A 269 -6.96 8.98 31.92
N GLY A 270 -6.64 7.70 32.24
CA GLY A 270 -5.51 7.32 33.08
C GLY A 270 -4.20 7.27 32.27
N ASP A 271 -3.12 7.86 32.84
CA ASP A 271 -1.79 7.85 32.21
C ASP A 271 -0.98 6.53 32.41
N PHE A 272 -1.61 5.51 32.99
CA PHE A 272 -0.91 4.27 33.37
C PHE A 272 -0.81 3.24 32.23
N CYS A 273 -1.67 3.31 31.22
CA CYS A 273 -1.70 2.39 30.08
C CYS A 273 -1.89 3.17 28.78
N PRO A 274 -0.86 3.26 27.89
CA PRO A 274 -1.05 3.83 26.57
C PRO A 274 -2.01 2.97 25.74
N VAL A 275 -2.89 3.64 24.98
CA VAL A 275 -3.87 2.97 24.12
C VAL A 275 -3.67 3.37 22.67
N ILE A 276 -3.70 2.38 21.79
CA ILE A 276 -3.70 2.55 20.34
C ILE A 276 -5.08 2.15 19.83
N GLY A 277 -5.74 3.03 19.11
CA GLY A 277 -6.95 2.73 18.36
C GLY A 277 -6.66 2.65 16.87
N ALA A 278 -7.48 1.94 16.12
CA ALA A 278 -7.51 2.06 14.67
C ALA A 278 -8.95 2.21 14.18
N SER A 279 -9.12 2.97 13.09
CA SER A 279 -10.41 3.17 12.45
C SER A 279 -10.23 3.49 10.96
N THR A 280 -11.30 3.36 10.17
CA THR A 280 -11.33 3.90 8.81
C THR A 280 -11.60 5.40 8.85
N LEU A 281 -11.20 6.13 7.80
CA LEU A 281 -11.45 7.58 7.71
C LEU A 281 -12.94 7.90 7.77
N LYS A 282 -13.77 7.08 7.11
CA LYS A 282 -15.23 7.21 7.11
C LYS A 282 -15.82 7.06 8.51
N LEU A 283 -15.49 5.99 9.21
CA LEU A 283 -16.02 5.69 10.55
C LEU A 283 -15.45 6.66 11.60
N TYR A 284 -14.21 7.11 11.44
CA TYR A 284 -13.63 8.14 12.28
C TYR A 284 -14.48 9.43 12.24
N ARG A 285 -14.78 9.93 11.03
CA ARG A 285 -15.59 11.15 10.85
C ARG A 285 -17.02 10.99 11.33
N GLN A 286 -17.64 9.84 11.07
CA GLN A 286 -19.05 9.60 11.40
C GLN A 286 -19.29 9.34 12.89
N ILE A 287 -18.36 8.71 13.58
CA ILE A 287 -18.56 8.20 14.94
C ILE A 287 -17.63 8.91 15.93
N ILE A 288 -16.33 8.90 15.69
CA ILE A 288 -15.34 9.37 16.66
C ILE A 288 -15.29 10.89 16.72
N GLU A 289 -15.23 11.54 15.58
CA GLU A 289 -15.14 13.01 15.49
C GLU A 289 -16.39 13.72 16.04
N THR A 290 -17.54 13.03 16.09
CA THR A 290 -18.77 13.54 16.69
C THR A 290 -18.78 13.47 18.21
N ASN A 291 -17.91 12.66 18.81
CA ASN A 291 -17.75 12.54 20.27
C ASN A 291 -16.51 13.33 20.73
N GLN A 292 -16.73 14.54 21.27
CA GLN A 292 -15.67 15.43 21.73
C GLN A 292 -14.75 14.79 22.78
N LYS A 293 -15.29 13.98 23.70
CA LYS A 293 -14.47 13.28 24.70
C LYS A 293 -13.48 12.31 24.06
N PHE A 294 -13.91 11.64 22.99
CA PHE A 294 -13.04 10.70 22.25
C PHE A 294 -11.90 11.46 21.59
N VAL A 295 -12.20 12.57 20.91
CA VAL A 295 -11.21 13.42 20.24
C VAL A 295 -10.19 13.99 21.22
N ASP A 296 -10.65 14.40 22.42
CA ASP A 296 -9.77 14.98 23.45
C ASP A 296 -8.80 13.96 24.06
N LEU A 297 -9.15 12.67 24.06
CA LEU A 297 -8.36 11.59 24.66
C LEU A 297 -7.35 10.94 23.70
N PHE A 298 -7.58 11.04 22.39
CA PHE A 298 -6.76 10.36 21.39
C PHE A 298 -6.15 11.34 20.39
N GLU A 299 -4.85 11.21 20.12
CA GLU A 299 -4.20 11.97 19.06
C GLU A 299 -4.26 11.18 17.74
N LYS A 300 -4.74 11.84 16.68
CA LYS A 300 -4.91 11.24 15.36
C LYS A 300 -3.58 11.12 14.63
N VAL A 301 -3.32 9.93 14.08
CA VAL A 301 -2.24 9.64 13.12
C VAL A 301 -2.89 9.15 11.83
N GLU A 302 -2.75 9.92 10.77
CA GLU A 302 -3.25 9.52 9.45
C GLU A 302 -2.30 8.53 8.80
N VAL A 303 -2.86 7.42 8.30
CA VAL A 303 -2.11 6.36 7.62
C VAL A 303 -2.51 6.40 6.15
N SER A 304 -1.57 6.83 5.30
CA SER A 304 -1.73 6.91 3.86
C SER A 304 -1.45 5.57 3.18
N GLU A 305 -1.88 5.39 1.93
CA GLU A 305 -1.50 4.22 1.14
C GLU A 305 0.00 4.23 0.83
N LEU A 306 0.59 3.05 0.69
CA LEU A 306 1.96 2.90 0.21
C LEU A 306 2.08 3.42 -1.23
N THR A 307 3.17 4.11 -1.51
CA THR A 307 3.53 4.49 -2.88
C THR A 307 3.82 3.25 -3.72
N SER A 308 3.77 3.38 -5.05
CA SER A 308 4.13 2.29 -5.98
C SER A 308 5.53 1.74 -5.69
N GLN A 309 6.49 2.61 -5.30
CA GLN A 309 7.85 2.21 -4.96
C GLN A 309 7.91 1.38 -3.67
N GLU A 310 7.23 1.82 -2.61
CA GLU A 310 7.15 1.07 -1.34
C GLU A 310 6.39 -0.24 -1.51
N THR A 311 5.35 -0.25 -2.37
CA THR A 311 4.64 -1.48 -2.71
C THR A 311 5.57 -2.49 -3.41
N ILE A 312 6.45 -2.05 -4.32
CA ILE A 312 7.46 -2.93 -4.92
C ILE A 312 8.40 -3.50 -3.84
N GLU A 313 8.84 -2.68 -2.87
CA GLU A 313 9.69 -3.14 -1.76
C GLU A 313 8.97 -4.18 -0.89
N LEU A 314 7.68 -4.00 -0.65
CA LEU A 314 6.82 -4.97 0.04
C LEU A 314 6.76 -6.29 -0.74
N LEU A 315 6.50 -6.24 -2.05
CA LEU A 315 6.46 -7.44 -2.88
C LEU A 315 7.81 -8.17 -2.96
N ILE A 316 8.94 -7.45 -2.95
CA ILE A 316 10.27 -8.04 -2.88
C ILE A 316 10.44 -8.84 -1.58
N TYR A 317 9.96 -8.30 -0.46
CA TYR A 317 10.02 -9.01 0.81
C TYR A 317 9.15 -10.28 0.80
N GLU A 318 7.91 -10.18 0.38
CA GLU A 318 6.98 -11.31 0.30
C GLU A 318 7.43 -12.37 -0.71
N SER A 319 8.02 -11.95 -1.84
CA SER A 319 8.53 -12.87 -2.86
C SER A 319 9.53 -13.88 -2.29
N TYR A 320 10.35 -13.50 -1.32
CA TYR A 320 11.29 -14.42 -0.68
C TYR A 320 10.59 -15.61 0.00
N PHE A 321 9.48 -15.36 0.69
CA PHE A 321 8.72 -16.43 1.35
C PHE A 321 7.98 -17.30 0.33
N LEU A 322 7.40 -16.68 -0.69
CA LEU A 322 6.68 -17.38 -1.76
C LEU A 322 7.63 -18.26 -2.60
N GLU A 323 8.82 -17.76 -2.95
CA GLU A 323 9.84 -18.54 -3.69
C GLU A 323 10.27 -19.78 -2.91
N ASN A 324 10.46 -19.66 -1.59
CA ASN A 324 10.83 -20.79 -0.74
C ASN A 324 9.70 -21.83 -0.60
N ASN A 325 8.45 -21.36 -0.47
CA ASN A 325 7.30 -22.23 -0.29
C ASN A 325 6.93 -22.98 -1.59
N TYR A 326 6.93 -22.27 -2.71
CA TYR A 326 6.52 -22.81 -4.02
C TYR A 326 7.68 -23.33 -4.88
N LYS A 327 8.94 -23.12 -4.46
CA LYS A 327 10.16 -23.54 -5.17
C LYS A 327 10.23 -23.04 -6.62
N LEU A 328 9.83 -21.80 -6.83
CA LEU A 328 9.92 -21.08 -8.08
C LEU A 328 10.65 -19.75 -7.87
N THR A 329 11.20 -19.17 -8.94
CA THR A 329 11.87 -17.86 -8.90
C THR A 329 10.92 -16.79 -9.44
N ILE A 330 10.79 -15.67 -8.72
CA ILE A 330 9.98 -14.53 -9.13
C ILE A 330 10.91 -13.45 -9.67
N THR A 331 10.73 -13.04 -10.92
CA THR A 331 11.59 -12.03 -11.52
C THR A 331 11.21 -10.63 -11.05
N TYR A 332 12.20 -9.73 -10.87
CA TYR A 332 11.93 -8.33 -10.52
C TYR A 332 11.00 -7.61 -11.53
N PRO A 333 11.16 -7.79 -12.86
CA PRO A 333 10.20 -7.23 -13.82
C PRO A 333 8.75 -7.71 -13.60
N ALA A 334 8.55 -8.94 -13.13
CA ALA A 334 7.21 -9.43 -12.80
C ALA A 334 6.62 -8.68 -11.60
N LEU A 335 7.41 -8.45 -10.53
CA LEU A 335 6.97 -7.66 -9.37
C LEU A 335 6.60 -6.23 -9.76
N LYS A 336 7.44 -5.57 -10.54
CA LYS A 336 7.17 -4.22 -11.07
C LYS A 336 5.89 -4.21 -11.91
N LYS A 337 5.71 -5.21 -12.76
CA LYS A 337 4.52 -5.34 -13.61
C LYS A 337 3.25 -5.59 -12.82
N ILE A 338 3.32 -6.33 -11.72
CA ILE A 338 2.19 -6.53 -10.79
C ILE A 338 1.72 -5.18 -10.25
N VAL A 339 2.64 -4.36 -9.73
CA VAL A 339 2.28 -3.04 -9.14
C VAL A 339 1.72 -2.11 -10.23
N GLU A 340 2.37 -2.03 -11.40
CA GLU A 340 1.90 -1.23 -12.53
C GLU A 340 0.48 -1.59 -12.97
N LEU A 341 0.19 -2.90 -13.10
CA LEU A 341 -1.13 -3.36 -13.53
C LEU A 341 -2.17 -3.22 -12.41
N ALA A 342 -1.79 -3.43 -11.16
CA ALA A 342 -2.66 -3.21 -10.01
C ALA A 342 -3.07 -1.74 -9.90
N GLU A 343 -2.09 -0.82 -9.97
CA GLU A 343 -2.31 0.63 -9.92
C GLU A 343 -3.19 1.13 -11.07
N ARG A 344 -3.08 0.51 -12.25
CA ARG A 344 -3.81 0.95 -13.44
C ARG A 344 -5.22 0.36 -13.58
N TYR A 345 -5.45 -0.86 -13.11
CA TYR A 345 -6.67 -1.61 -13.45
C TYR A 345 -7.45 -2.17 -12.26
N LEU A 346 -6.91 -2.14 -11.05
CA LEU A 346 -7.49 -2.80 -9.89
C LEU A 346 -7.62 -1.84 -8.69
N HIS A 347 -8.61 -0.96 -8.72
CA HIS A 347 -8.80 0.12 -7.73
C HIS A 347 -9.77 -0.22 -6.59
N ASN A 348 -10.14 -1.48 -6.41
CA ASN A 348 -11.15 -1.89 -5.43
C ASN A 348 -10.64 -2.00 -4.00
N LYS A 349 -9.32 -2.00 -3.80
CA LYS A 349 -8.63 -2.05 -2.51
C LYS A 349 -7.34 -1.22 -2.59
N PRO A 350 -6.66 -0.91 -1.47
CA PRO A 350 -5.35 -0.26 -1.48
C PRO A 350 -4.33 -0.99 -2.37
N LEU A 351 -3.46 -0.20 -3.02
CA LEU A 351 -2.49 -0.72 -3.99
C LEU A 351 -1.63 -1.86 -3.44
N SER A 352 -1.16 -1.73 -2.20
CA SER A 352 -0.35 -2.75 -1.52
C SER A 352 -1.10 -4.08 -1.40
N ARG A 353 -2.37 -4.05 -0.98
CA ARG A 353 -3.18 -5.25 -0.79
C ARG A 353 -3.50 -5.93 -2.11
N VAL A 354 -3.94 -5.17 -3.12
CA VAL A 354 -4.22 -5.72 -4.45
C VAL A 354 -2.97 -6.33 -5.08
N SER A 355 -1.83 -5.68 -4.92
CA SER A 355 -0.57 -6.18 -5.45
C SER A 355 -0.11 -7.47 -4.77
N LEU A 356 -0.30 -7.61 -3.46
CA LEU A 356 -0.04 -8.86 -2.73
C LEU A 356 -0.98 -9.98 -3.18
N ASP A 357 -2.29 -9.72 -3.24
CA ASP A 357 -3.29 -10.70 -3.70
C ASP A 357 -2.94 -11.19 -5.14
N LEU A 358 -2.50 -10.26 -6.01
CA LEU A 358 -2.12 -10.58 -7.38
C LEU A 358 -0.82 -11.39 -7.46
N LEU A 359 0.17 -11.07 -6.60
CA LEU A 359 1.42 -11.83 -6.51
C LEU A 359 1.17 -13.27 -6.05
N GLU A 360 0.41 -13.45 -4.98
CA GLU A 360 0.07 -14.78 -4.44
C GLU A 360 -0.64 -15.63 -5.49
N GLU A 361 -1.62 -15.05 -6.19
CA GLU A 361 -2.36 -15.76 -7.24
C GLU A 361 -1.48 -16.11 -8.44
N ALA A 362 -0.62 -15.18 -8.90
CA ALA A 362 0.31 -15.43 -9.99
C ALA A 362 1.30 -16.55 -9.65
N VAL A 363 1.82 -16.57 -8.42
CA VAL A 363 2.71 -17.61 -7.93
C VAL A 363 1.99 -18.95 -7.84
N PHE A 364 0.77 -18.97 -7.30
CA PHE A 364 -0.04 -20.18 -7.22
C PHE A 364 -0.30 -20.79 -8.61
N GLU A 365 -0.72 -19.99 -9.58
CA GLU A 365 -0.95 -20.47 -10.94
C GLU A 365 0.33 -20.94 -11.63
N ALA A 366 1.44 -20.20 -11.48
CA ALA A 366 2.74 -20.62 -12.02
C ALA A 366 3.15 -21.98 -11.44
N SER A 367 2.93 -22.19 -10.15
CA SER A 367 3.17 -23.46 -9.46
C SER A 367 2.31 -24.60 -10.03
N GLN A 368 1.02 -24.37 -10.26
CA GLN A 368 0.11 -25.35 -10.88
C GLN A 368 0.56 -25.74 -12.30
N LYS A 369 1.05 -24.77 -13.06
CA LYS A 369 1.63 -24.99 -14.40
C LYS A 369 3.04 -25.59 -14.35
N LYS A 370 3.58 -25.85 -13.15
CA LYS A 370 4.95 -26.37 -12.91
C LYS A 370 6.05 -25.48 -13.52
N LEU A 371 5.80 -24.18 -13.59
CA LEU A 371 6.82 -23.24 -14.03
C LEU A 371 7.90 -23.08 -12.96
N LYS A 372 9.14 -22.87 -13.40
CA LYS A 372 10.26 -22.61 -12.49
C LYS A 372 10.49 -21.12 -12.24
N VAL A 373 9.96 -20.28 -13.11
CA VAL A 373 10.17 -18.84 -13.10
C VAL A 373 8.84 -18.14 -13.38
N LEU A 374 8.50 -17.15 -12.57
CA LEU A 374 7.38 -16.22 -12.81
C LEU A 374 7.92 -15.01 -13.57
N THR A 375 7.44 -14.79 -14.79
CA THR A 375 7.81 -13.67 -15.66
C THR A 375 6.65 -12.67 -15.81
N THR A 376 6.88 -11.61 -16.56
CA THR A 376 5.85 -10.59 -16.86
C THR A 376 4.70 -11.15 -17.69
N GLU A 377 4.93 -12.18 -18.48
CA GLU A 377 3.91 -12.77 -19.38
C GLU A 377 2.80 -13.43 -18.55
N GLU A 378 3.15 -14.24 -17.56
CA GLU A 378 2.16 -14.88 -16.68
C GLU A 378 1.33 -13.87 -15.89
N VAL A 379 1.96 -12.78 -15.44
CA VAL A 379 1.26 -11.69 -14.75
C VAL A 379 0.26 -11.00 -15.67
N ILE A 380 0.67 -10.69 -16.89
CA ILE A 380 -0.22 -10.07 -17.90
C ILE A 380 -1.40 -10.99 -18.21
N ASP A 381 -1.16 -12.28 -18.42
CA ASP A 381 -2.20 -13.28 -18.69
C ASP A 381 -3.21 -13.39 -17.53
N LEU A 382 -2.71 -13.35 -16.30
CA LEU A 382 -3.57 -13.38 -15.11
C LEU A 382 -4.48 -12.15 -15.04
N VAL A 383 -3.92 -10.95 -15.20
CA VAL A 383 -4.70 -9.70 -15.14
C VAL A 383 -5.68 -9.63 -16.31
N PHE A 384 -5.28 -10.07 -17.51
CA PHE A 384 -6.21 -10.16 -18.65
C PHE A 384 -7.41 -11.07 -18.35
N ARG A 385 -7.19 -12.22 -17.74
CA ARG A 385 -8.30 -13.14 -17.40
C ARG A 385 -9.24 -12.54 -16.34
N LYS A 386 -8.70 -11.79 -15.38
CA LYS A 386 -9.48 -11.13 -14.33
C LYS A 386 -10.29 -9.95 -14.85
N THR A 387 -9.67 -9.10 -15.63
CA THR A 387 -10.24 -7.81 -16.04
C THR A 387 -10.88 -7.85 -17.42
N LYS A 388 -10.52 -8.84 -18.23
CA LYS A 388 -10.82 -8.91 -19.67
C LYS A 388 -10.24 -7.74 -20.48
N ILE A 389 -9.31 -6.97 -19.88
CA ILE A 389 -8.64 -5.86 -20.54
C ILE A 389 -7.51 -6.40 -21.40
N PRO A 390 -7.46 -6.11 -22.69
CA PRO A 390 -6.37 -6.53 -23.58
C PRO A 390 -5.08 -5.76 -23.21
N ILE A 391 -4.23 -6.41 -22.40
CA ILE A 391 -2.96 -5.87 -21.88
C ILE A 391 -1.82 -6.57 -22.60
N GLY A 392 -0.76 -5.83 -22.94
CA GLY A 392 0.44 -6.41 -23.58
C GLY A 392 0.41 -6.38 -25.11
N LYS A 393 1.13 -7.32 -25.74
CA LYS A 393 1.22 -7.40 -27.21
C LYS A 393 -0.14 -7.73 -27.80
N ILE A 394 -0.48 -7.05 -28.90
CA ILE A 394 -1.72 -7.26 -29.63
C ILE A 394 -1.77 -8.72 -30.12
N ASP A 395 -2.75 -9.49 -29.64
CA ASP A 395 -3.02 -10.83 -30.11
C ASP A 395 -3.57 -10.80 -31.55
N ILE A 396 -3.38 -11.90 -32.29
CA ILE A 396 -3.82 -12.03 -33.70
C ILE A 396 -5.32 -11.74 -33.81
N LYS A 397 -6.14 -12.26 -32.88
CA LYS A 397 -7.60 -12.04 -32.86
C LYS A 397 -7.97 -10.58 -32.57
N GLU A 398 -7.26 -9.93 -31.67
CA GLU A 398 -7.43 -8.50 -31.37
C GLU A 398 -7.04 -7.65 -32.57
N LYS A 399 -5.92 -8.00 -33.22
CA LYS A 399 -5.46 -7.34 -34.45
C LYS A 399 -6.51 -7.41 -35.55
N GLU A 400 -7.06 -8.60 -35.80
CA GLU A 400 -8.14 -8.79 -36.78
C GLU A 400 -9.41 -8.00 -36.39
N THR A 401 -9.74 -7.94 -35.11
CA THR A 401 -10.89 -7.16 -34.64
C THR A 401 -10.68 -5.67 -34.86
N LEU A 402 -9.49 -5.14 -34.56
CA LEU A 402 -9.16 -3.72 -34.76
C LEU A 402 -9.06 -3.34 -36.26
N LEU A 403 -8.55 -4.25 -37.11
CA LEU A 403 -8.49 -4.03 -38.55
C LEU A 403 -9.87 -3.99 -39.18
N ASN A 404 -10.78 -4.88 -38.75
CA ASN A 404 -12.11 -5.03 -39.32
C ASN A 404 -13.20 -4.37 -38.44
N LEU A 405 -12.79 -3.39 -37.57
CA LEU A 405 -13.69 -2.81 -36.58
C LEU A 405 -14.85 -2.06 -37.22
N GLU A 406 -14.59 -1.29 -38.30
CA GLU A 406 -15.62 -0.59 -39.05
C GLU A 406 -16.65 -1.55 -39.62
N GLU A 407 -16.20 -2.63 -40.28
CA GLU A 407 -17.09 -3.63 -40.87
C GLU A 407 -17.96 -4.30 -39.80
N LYS A 408 -17.39 -4.64 -38.64
CA LYS A 408 -18.13 -5.22 -37.54
C LYS A 408 -19.18 -4.26 -36.96
N ILE A 409 -18.84 -2.97 -36.83
CA ILE A 409 -19.79 -1.95 -36.37
C ILE A 409 -20.91 -1.78 -37.39
N HIS A 410 -20.59 -1.77 -38.70
CA HIS A 410 -21.55 -1.61 -39.76
C HIS A 410 -22.53 -2.81 -39.91
N GLN A 411 -22.21 -3.98 -39.33
CA GLN A 411 -23.18 -5.08 -39.24
C GLN A 411 -24.41 -4.72 -38.36
N ARG A 412 -24.22 -3.76 -37.44
CA ARG A 412 -25.23 -3.31 -36.47
C ARG A 412 -25.76 -1.92 -36.76
N LEU A 413 -24.88 -1.03 -37.25
CA LEU A 413 -25.17 0.37 -37.52
C LEU A 413 -25.07 0.65 -39.02
N ILE A 414 -26.17 1.03 -39.63
CA ILE A 414 -26.20 1.41 -41.03
C ILE A 414 -25.83 2.90 -41.11
N ASP A 415 -24.98 3.26 -42.08
CA ASP A 415 -24.42 4.61 -42.30
C ASP A 415 -23.51 5.11 -41.16
N GLN A 416 -23.35 6.42 -41.00
CA GLN A 416 -22.50 7.07 -40.01
C GLN A 416 -20.97 6.78 -40.15
N GLU A 417 -20.52 6.62 -41.42
CA GLU A 417 -19.11 6.27 -41.70
C GLU A 417 -18.07 7.15 -40.97
N GLN A 418 -18.34 8.49 -40.89
CA GLN A 418 -17.37 9.41 -40.24
C GLN A 418 -17.24 9.14 -38.75
N ALA A 419 -18.33 8.89 -38.03
CA ALA A 419 -18.33 8.58 -36.62
C ALA A 419 -17.66 7.22 -36.36
N VAL A 420 -17.97 6.21 -37.15
CA VAL A 420 -17.40 4.86 -37.05
C VAL A 420 -15.89 4.91 -37.31
N LYS A 421 -15.42 5.61 -38.34
CA LYS A 421 -13.99 5.78 -38.63
C LYS A 421 -13.23 6.53 -37.54
N ALA A 422 -13.83 7.60 -36.97
CA ALA A 422 -13.23 8.34 -35.89
C ALA A 422 -13.00 7.47 -34.65
N VAL A 423 -14.00 6.69 -34.23
CA VAL A 423 -13.91 5.76 -33.11
C VAL A 423 -12.88 4.66 -33.37
N ALA A 424 -12.91 4.04 -34.54
CA ALA A 424 -11.98 2.98 -34.91
C ALA A 424 -10.52 3.47 -34.94
N ASN A 425 -10.27 4.66 -35.46
CA ASN A 425 -8.94 5.26 -35.50
C ASN A 425 -8.41 5.58 -34.10
N ALA A 426 -9.24 6.12 -33.20
CA ALA A 426 -8.82 6.41 -31.82
C ALA A 426 -8.42 5.14 -31.07
N LEU A 427 -9.18 4.04 -31.21
CA LEU A 427 -8.84 2.76 -30.62
C LEU A 427 -7.55 2.17 -31.18
N ARG A 428 -7.33 2.29 -32.50
CA ARG A 428 -6.07 1.86 -33.13
C ARG A 428 -4.88 2.66 -32.62
N GLN A 429 -5.01 4.00 -32.52
CA GLN A 429 -3.96 4.87 -31.99
C GLN A 429 -3.61 4.52 -30.55
N TYR A 430 -4.60 4.32 -29.70
CA TYR A 430 -4.38 3.90 -28.32
C TYR A 430 -3.60 2.57 -28.24
N ARG A 431 -4.03 1.57 -28.99
CA ARG A 431 -3.37 0.24 -28.99
C ARG A 431 -1.99 0.26 -29.63
N ALA A 432 -1.71 1.21 -30.53
CA ALA A 432 -0.39 1.44 -31.10
C ALA A 432 0.56 2.22 -30.14
N GLY A 433 0.08 2.63 -28.96
CA GLY A 433 0.87 3.42 -28.01
C GLY A 433 1.13 4.86 -28.45
N LEU A 434 0.29 5.41 -29.33
CA LEU A 434 0.43 6.76 -29.88
C LEU A 434 -0.35 7.84 -29.08
N THR A 435 -1.05 7.42 -28.03
CA THR A 435 -1.80 8.30 -27.11
C THR A 435 -1.18 8.28 -25.74
N GLU A 436 -1.38 9.35 -24.96
CA GLU A 436 -0.94 9.40 -23.57
C GLU A 436 -1.59 8.28 -22.75
N GLU A 437 -0.83 7.66 -21.87
CA GLU A 437 -1.30 6.54 -21.05
C GLU A 437 -2.22 6.98 -19.88
N LYS A 438 -2.32 8.28 -19.63
CA LYS A 438 -3.16 8.83 -18.54
C LYS A 438 -4.52 9.26 -19.08
N GLY A 439 -5.59 8.85 -18.42
CA GLY A 439 -6.96 9.22 -18.75
C GLY A 439 -7.71 8.18 -19.59
N PRO A 440 -8.89 8.51 -20.13
CA PRO A 440 -9.68 7.62 -20.95
C PRO A 440 -8.99 7.33 -22.31
N ILE A 441 -9.27 6.17 -22.88
CA ILE A 441 -8.76 5.78 -24.21
C ILE A 441 -9.07 6.85 -25.25
N ALA A 442 -10.29 7.36 -25.25
CA ALA A 442 -10.75 8.47 -26.05
C ALA A 442 -12.07 9.03 -25.48
N SER A 443 -12.34 10.30 -25.74
CA SER A 443 -13.60 10.96 -25.44
C SER A 443 -14.23 11.45 -26.73
N PHE A 444 -15.53 11.16 -26.92
CA PHE A 444 -16.29 11.54 -28.11
C PHE A 444 -17.56 12.28 -27.73
N LEU A 445 -17.86 13.32 -28.46
CA LEU A 445 -19.16 14.00 -28.41
C LEU A 445 -19.93 13.67 -29.69
N PHE A 446 -21.01 12.91 -29.54
CA PHE A 446 -21.89 12.58 -30.65
C PHE A 446 -23.03 13.61 -30.74
N VAL A 447 -23.02 14.44 -31.79
CA VAL A 447 -24.02 15.48 -32.03
C VAL A 447 -24.88 15.07 -33.22
N GLY A 448 -26.20 15.19 -33.08
CA GLY A 448 -27.15 14.89 -34.16
C GLY A 448 -28.58 14.71 -33.64
N PRO A 449 -29.57 14.66 -34.53
CA PRO A 449 -30.97 14.49 -34.14
C PRO A 449 -31.23 13.13 -33.47
N THR A 450 -32.43 12.98 -32.88
CA THR A 450 -32.82 11.73 -32.24
C THR A 450 -33.00 10.62 -33.30
N GLY A 451 -32.61 9.38 -32.96
CA GLY A 451 -32.81 8.22 -33.84
C GLY A 451 -31.71 7.96 -34.87
N VAL A 452 -30.63 8.80 -34.95
CA VAL A 452 -29.54 8.60 -35.93
C VAL A 452 -28.51 7.52 -35.49
N GLY A 453 -28.72 6.83 -34.39
CA GLY A 453 -27.86 5.71 -33.97
C GLY A 453 -26.78 6.04 -32.95
N LYS A 454 -26.75 7.23 -32.29
CA LYS A 454 -25.75 7.61 -31.30
C LYS A 454 -25.56 6.57 -30.17
N THR A 455 -26.67 6.16 -29.55
CA THR A 455 -26.65 5.16 -28.46
C THR A 455 -26.35 3.76 -29.00
N GLU A 456 -26.79 3.44 -30.23
CA GLU A 456 -26.53 2.14 -30.86
C GLU A 456 -25.05 1.96 -31.21
N LEU A 457 -24.35 3.01 -31.65
CA LEU A 457 -22.89 2.99 -31.85
C LEU A 457 -22.19 2.65 -30.55
N SER A 458 -22.60 3.26 -29.43
CA SER A 458 -22.01 2.98 -28.10
C SER A 458 -22.24 1.52 -27.67
N LYS A 459 -23.41 0.94 -27.92
CA LYS A 459 -23.70 -0.47 -27.65
C LYS A 459 -22.88 -1.41 -28.54
N ALA A 460 -22.82 -1.15 -29.85
CA ALA A 460 -22.02 -1.93 -30.78
C ALA A 460 -20.51 -1.91 -30.37
N LEU A 461 -20.01 -0.76 -29.98
CA LEU A 461 -18.62 -0.62 -29.50
C LEU A 461 -18.39 -1.39 -28.20
N ALA A 462 -19.32 -1.33 -27.24
CA ALA A 462 -19.25 -2.09 -26.00
C ALA A 462 -19.22 -3.60 -26.26
N GLU A 463 -20.05 -4.10 -27.16
CA GLU A 463 -20.06 -5.50 -27.52
C GLU A 463 -18.79 -5.96 -28.24
N ILE A 464 -18.34 -5.21 -29.26
CA ILE A 464 -17.25 -5.64 -30.14
C ILE A 464 -15.89 -5.48 -29.46
N TYR A 465 -15.65 -4.33 -28.80
CA TYR A 465 -14.33 -4.03 -28.23
C TYR A 465 -14.24 -4.37 -26.74
N PHE A 466 -15.29 -4.12 -25.96
CA PHE A 466 -15.32 -4.44 -24.53
C PHE A 466 -15.96 -5.82 -24.26
N SER A 467 -16.18 -6.64 -25.28
CA SER A 467 -16.63 -8.04 -25.23
C SER A 467 -18.04 -8.27 -24.65
N SER A 468 -18.76 -7.24 -24.28
CA SER A 468 -20.15 -7.35 -23.78
C SER A 468 -20.83 -5.99 -23.73
N GLU A 469 -22.11 -5.94 -24.09
CA GLU A 469 -22.94 -4.75 -23.83
C GLU A 469 -23.07 -4.43 -22.33
N ASN A 470 -22.88 -5.41 -21.46
CA ASN A 470 -22.86 -5.18 -19.99
C ASN A 470 -21.69 -4.29 -19.53
N ASN A 471 -20.67 -4.11 -20.38
CA ASN A 471 -19.56 -3.18 -20.11
C ASN A 471 -19.87 -1.75 -20.60
N LEU A 472 -21.11 -1.47 -20.98
CA LEU A 472 -21.64 -0.12 -21.17
C LEU A 472 -22.20 0.40 -19.85
N ILE A 473 -21.57 1.42 -19.28
CA ILE A 473 -22.09 2.17 -18.13
C ILE A 473 -22.85 3.37 -18.69
N ARG A 474 -24.17 3.37 -18.52
CA ARG A 474 -25.02 4.46 -19.01
C ARG A 474 -25.46 5.36 -17.85
N PHE A 475 -25.32 6.65 -18.03
CA PHE A 475 -25.86 7.70 -17.17
C PHE A 475 -26.88 8.51 -18.00
N ASP A 476 -28.10 8.54 -17.54
CA ASP A 476 -29.15 9.44 -18.07
C ASP A 476 -28.99 10.79 -17.35
N MET A 477 -28.40 11.75 -18.05
CA MET A 477 -28.07 13.06 -17.47
C MET A 477 -29.33 13.90 -17.16
N GLY A 478 -30.50 13.50 -17.67
CA GLY A 478 -31.78 14.05 -17.26
C GLY A 478 -32.12 13.83 -15.78
N GLN A 479 -31.49 12.86 -15.11
CA GLN A 479 -31.67 12.59 -13.68
C GLN A 479 -30.80 13.51 -12.80
N TYR A 480 -29.79 14.18 -13.38
CA TYR A 480 -28.82 15.01 -12.64
C TYR A 480 -28.98 16.50 -12.92
N GLN A 481 -30.21 17.01 -12.85
CA GLN A 481 -30.54 18.40 -13.12
C GLN A 481 -30.46 19.31 -11.88
N THR A 482 -30.65 18.74 -10.67
CA THR A 482 -30.68 19.49 -9.41
C THR A 482 -29.34 19.51 -8.72
N LEU A 483 -29.13 20.46 -7.80
CA LEU A 483 -27.87 20.53 -7.01
C LEU A 483 -27.68 19.29 -6.13
N ASP A 484 -28.74 18.75 -5.56
CA ASP A 484 -28.67 17.54 -4.71
C ASP A 484 -28.25 16.31 -5.52
N SER A 485 -28.64 16.23 -6.80
CA SER A 485 -28.24 15.14 -7.69
C SER A 485 -26.76 15.16 -8.04
N ILE A 486 -26.06 16.32 -7.90
CA ILE A 486 -24.60 16.41 -8.07
C ILE A 486 -23.88 15.57 -7.02
N VAL A 487 -24.35 15.64 -5.76
CA VAL A 487 -23.78 14.85 -4.66
C VAL A 487 -23.96 13.35 -4.91
N ASN A 488 -25.09 12.93 -5.44
CA ASN A 488 -25.33 11.52 -5.80
C ASN A 488 -24.43 11.08 -6.96
N PHE A 489 -24.15 11.98 -7.92
CA PHE A 489 -23.33 11.68 -9.09
C PHE A 489 -21.83 11.59 -8.75
N LEU A 490 -21.31 12.59 -8.01
CA LEU A 490 -19.87 12.72 -7.71
C LEU A 490 -19.47 12.18 -6.36
N GLY A 491 -20.40 12.11 -5.42
CA GLY A 491 -20.15 11.88 -4.00
C GLY A 491 -20.14 13.19 -3.19
N SER A 492 -20.28 13.05 -1.89
CA SER A 492 -20.21 14.17 -0.95
C SER A 492 -18.75 14.50 -0.62
N ALA A 493 -18.46 15.79 -0.39
CA ALA A 493 -17.11 16.26 -0.05
C ALA A 493 -16.58 15.67 1.28
N ASP A 494 -17.47 15.29 2.19
CA ASP A 494 -17.16 14.65 3.46
C ASP A 494 -16.99 13.12 3.37
N GLY A 495 -17.20 12.54 2.15
CA GLY A 495 -17.06 11.11 1.92
C GLY A 495 -18.21 10.25 2.46
N GLN A 496 -19.30 10.85 2.96
CA GLN A 496 -20.45 10.10 3.48
C GLN A 496 -21.27 9.43 2.38
N ILE A 497 -21.38 10.11 1.23
CA ILE A 497 -22.09 9.60 0.06
C ILE A 497 -21.07 9.29 -1.03
N ALA A 498 -20.98 8.03 -1.42
CA ALA A 498 -20.15 7.61 -2.54
C ALA A 498 -20.80 8.06 -3.87
N GLY A 499 -20.00 8.61 -4.77
CA GLY A 499 -20.49 9.07 -6.08
C GLY A 499 -20.79 7.90 -7.02
N GLU A 500 -21.96 7.95 -7.64
CA GLU A 500 -22.41 6.87 -8.56
C GLU A 500 -21.45 6.69 -9.75
N LEU A 501 -20.89 7.78 -10.28
CA LEU A 501 -19.88 7.75 -11.34
C LEU A 501 -18.64 6.99 -10.90
N THR A 502 -18.09 7.36 -9.74
CA THR A 502 -16.87 6.77 -9.19
C THR A 502 -17.06 5.29 -8.88
N GLU A 503 -18.16 4.93 -8.21
CA GLU A 503 -18.47 3.55 -7.85
C GLU A 503 -18.66 2.65 -9.06
N LYS A 504 -19.42 3.09 -10.08
CA LYS A 504 -19.64 2.31 -11.29
C LYS A 504 -18.33 2.08 -12.08
N ILE A 505 -17.46 3.11 -12.15
CA ILE A 505 -16.16 2.98 -12.83
C ILE A 505 -15.20 2.10 -12.04
N LYS A 506 -15.14 2.23 -10.70
CA LYS A 506 -14.34 1.33 -9.84
C LYS A 506 -14.74 -0.14 -10.02
N ASN A 507 -16.04 -0.41 -10.11
CA ASN A 507 -16.55 -1.77 -10.31
C ASN A 507 -16.31 -2.33 -11.70
N LYS A 508 -16.23 -1.46 -12.72
CA LYS A 508 -15.99 -1.82 -14.12
C LYS A 508 -14.97 -0.88 -14.77
N PRO A 509 -13.70 -0.99 -14.45
CA PRO A 509 -12.67 -0.05 -14.92
C PRO A 509 -12.44 -0.11 -16.44
N PHE A 510 -12.67 -1.28 -17.06
CA PHE A 510 -12.63 -1.44 -18.51
C PHE A 510 -14.05 -1.45 -19.06
N SER A 511 -14.56 -0.27 -19.34
CA SER A 511 -15.94 -0.06 -19.78
C SER A 511 -16.06 1.15 -20.70
N LEU A 512 -17.14 1.20 -21.43
CA LEU A 512 -17.56 2.38 -22.16
C LEU A 512 -18.55 3.15 -21.27
N VAL A 513 -18.25 4.41 -20.99
CA VAL A 513 -19.16 5.28 -20.23
C VAL A 513 -19.94 6.14 -21.22
N LEU A 514 -21.26 6.05 -21.18
CA LEU A 514 -22.18 6.82 -22.00
C LEU A 514 -22.94 7.81 -21.13
N PHE A 515 -22.74 9.09 -21.37
CA PHE A 515 -23.57 10.17 -20.83
C PHE A 515 -24.64 10.51 -21.85
N ASP A 516 -25.86 10.02 -21.61
CA ASP A 516 -27.00 10.23 -22.51
C ASP A 516 -27.74 11.51 -22.12
N GLU A 517 -28.27 12.25 -23.11
CA GLU A 517 -28.94 13.53 -22.92
C GLU A 517 -28.06 14.56 -22.13
N PHE A 518 -26.79 14.63 -22.49
CA PHE A 518 -25.75 15.40 -21.80
C PHE A 518 -26.13 16.87 -21.57
N GLU A 519 -26.88 17.47 -22.52
CA GLU A 519 -27.39 18.83 -22.46
C GLU A 519 -28.41 19.09 -21.34
N LYS A 520 -29.01 18.03 -20.75
CA LYS A 520 -29.97 18.16 -19.66
C LYS A 520 -29.32 18.20 -18.27
N ALA A 521 -28.05 17.93 -18.18
CA ALA A 521 -27.32 17.94 -16.92
C ALA A 521 -27.24 19.34 -16.30
N ASN A 522 -27.07 19.37 -14.97
CA ASN A 522 -26.77 20.63 -14.28
C ASN A 522 -25.46 21.23 -14.79
N PRO A 523 -25.38 22.55 -15.07
CA PRO A 523 -24.16 23.20 -15.57
C PRO A 523 -22.92 22.89 -14.75
N LYS A 524 -23.01 22.78 -13.42
CA LYS A 524 -21.88 22.41 -12.53
C LYS A 524 -21.35 21.00 -12.79
N ILE A 525 -22.19 20.08 -13.27
CA ILE A 525 -21.72 18.76 -13.67
C ILE A 525 -20.99 18.87 -15.02
N LEU A 526 -21.49 19.70 -15.94
CA LEU A 526 -20.84 19.91 -17.23
C LEU A 526 -19.44 20.51 -17.07
N ASP A 527 -19.26 21.43 -16.10
CA ASP A 527 -17.96 22.06 -15.81
C ASP A 527 -16.87 21.05 -15.43
N ILE A 528 -17.25 19.88 -14.88
CA ILE A 528 -16.28 18.84 -14.47
C ILE A 528 -15.68 18.11 -15.67
N PHE A 529 -16.37 18.07 -16.79
CA PHE A 529 -15.89 17.47 -18.04
C PHE A 529 -15.09 18.43 -18.90
N LEU A 530 -14.94 19.69 -18.48
CA LEU A 530 -14.02 20.65 -19.09
C LEU A 530 -12.62 20.42 -18.51
N PRO A 531 -11.57 20.22 -19.32
CA PRO A 531 -10.21 20.03 -18.85
C PRO A 531 -9.62 21.27 -18.19
#